data_9b66e2eb023589198a7a159f8bcd723d
#
_entry.id   9b66e2eb023589198a7a159f8bcd723d
#
_cell.length_a   1.000
_cell.length_b   1.000
_cell.length_c   1.000
_cell.angle_alpha   90.00
_cell.angle_beta   90.00
_cell.angle_gamma   90.00
#
_symmetry.space_group_name_H-M   'P 1'
#
loop_
_entity.id
_entity.type
_entity.pdbx_description
1 polymer ?
#
loop_
_entity_poly.entity_id
_entity_poly.type
_entity_poly.pdbx_seq_one_letter_code
_entity_poly.pdbx_strand_id
1 'polypeptide(L)'
;MSINKLILLLSLILIIKSKEETSLHLKATRDYKSIIESYGYKFEEFQVRTEDKYINNLWKITSKKKSKQFLSSNKAIILQHGLLDNGWTWFALQENSLAYKLADKGYDVWVSHCRGTLFGTGHVDSITKNYLNPFSSYWDFSFDDFARYDLPAVINFAKLNSKVDKLDYIGHSQGTLIFFLQYMINPTFMENSINKFIGVGTVPNVNNAESYITNWVANNDAILNYYPLGNFMRIGTTLGVLFSEICDKVPDICGFIVSKIVENDISTKRMKFDKIAKDLFLYEPGGTSIKNMRHWIQIFKNKKLRRYDYGKEENLKRYGSVEPPEYEISAVKKWNIKGMVTISNADPFCNPKDTLEFVNRIENKDIVKVLNMENYNHLDYLWAEDAVVDLYPKIFEFLQ
;
A
#
# COMPACT_ATOMS: atom_id res chain seq x y z
N MET A 1 6.08 24.16 16.36
CA MET A 1 4.78 24.38 15.65
C MET A 1 3.86 23.27 16.07
N SER A 2 2.63 23.56 16.51
CA SER A 2 1.71 22.49 16.93
C SER A 2 1.33 21.63 15.71
N ILE A 3 1.11 20.33 15.91
CA ILE A 3 0.65 19.38 14.87
C ILE A 3 -0.55 19.92 14.11
N ASN A 4 -1.48 20.60 14.81
CA ASN A 4 -2.65 21.24 14.20
C ASN A 4 -2.28 22.31 13.17
N LYS A 5 -1.23 23.10 13.42
CA LYS A 5 -0.75 24.11 12.46
C LYS A 5 -0.04 23.46 11.26
N LEU A 6 0.64 22.34 11.47
CA LEU A 6 1.31 21.61 10.39
C LEU A 6 0.28 20.93 9.47
N ILE A 7 -0.74 20.28 10.05
CA ILE A 7 -1.82 19.62 9.28
C ILE A 7 -2.66 20.69 8.55
N LEU A 8 -2.96 21.82 9.18
CA LEU A 8 -3.68 22.93 8.55
C LEU A 8 -2.87 23.56 7.41
N LEU A 9 -1.56 23.70 7.58
CA LEU A 9 -0.66 24.21 6.54
C LEU A 9 -0.58 23.23 5.36
N LEU A 10 -0.44 21.95 5.62
CA LEU A 10 -0.43 20.91 4.60
C LEU A 10 -1.79 20.83 3.87
N SER A 11 -2.92 20.95 4.57
CA SER A 11 -4.24 20.96 3.95
C SER A 11 -4.52 22.23 3.13
N LEU A 12 -4.06 23.39 3.57
CA LEU A 12 -4.17 24.66 2.81
C LEU A 12 -3.29 24.67 1.54
N ILE A 13 -2.10 24.10 1.61
CA ILE A 13 -1.20 23.94 0.45
C ILE A 13 -1.83 23.01 -0.59
N LEU A 14 -2.56 21.99 -0.16
CA LEU A 14 -3.24 21.01 -1.02
C LEU A 14 -4.43 21.61 -1.79
N ILE A 15 -5.05 22.68 -1.29
CA ILE A 15 -6.23 23.32 -1.90
C ILE A 15 -5.88 24.27 -3.04
N ILE A 16 -4.67 24.82 -3.10
CA ILE A 16 -4.36 26.00 -3.93
C ILE A 16 -4.00 25.71 -5.40
N LYS A 17 -3.69 24.48 -5.86
CA LYS A 17 -3.14 24.28 -7.22
C LYS A 17 -3.66 23.10 -8.04
N SER A 18 -4.93 23.12 -8.41
CA SER A 18 -5.45 22.08 -9.34
C SER A 18 -5.23 22.35 -10.85
N LYS A 19 -4.76 23.54 -11.26
CA LYS A 19 -4.67 23.94 -12.68
C LYS A 19 -3.28 23.83 -13.34
N GLU A 20 -2.19 23.80 -12.59
CA GLU A 20 -0.82 23.68 -13.14
C GLU A 20 -0.30 22.22 -13.21
N GLU A 21 -1.10 21.27 -12.74
CA GLU A 21 -0.68 19.86 -12.52
C GLU A 21 -0.33 19.09 -13.79
N THR A 22 -0.90 19.41 -14.95
CA THR A 22 -0.85 18.50 -16.12
C THR A 22 0.54 18.39 -16.76
N SER A 23 1.30 19.48 -16.88
CA SER A 23 2.61 19.45 -17.57
C SER A 23 3.76 18.97 -16.69
N LEU A 24 3.75 19.34 -15.41
CA LEU A 24 4.74 18.86 -14.44
C LEU A 24 4.48 17.40 -14.04
N HIS A 25 3.21 17.00 -13.96
CA HIS A 25 2.83 15.60 -13.77
C HIS A 25 3.41 14.71 -14.87
N LEU A 26 3.34 15.13 -16.13
CA LEU A 26 3.96 14.41 -17.26
C LEU A 26 5.48 14.34 -17.19
N LYS A 27 6.15 15.32 -16.59
CA LYS A 27 7.61 15.34 -16.46
C LYS A 27 8.08 14.39 -15.35
N ALA A 28 7.48 14.47 -14.16
CA ALA A 28 7.86 13.60 -13.04
C ALA A 28 7.46 12.14 -13.25
N THR A 29 6.29 11.87 -13.84
CA THR A 29 5.88 10.49 -14.15
C THR A 29 6.72 9.80 -15.23
N ARG A 30 7.51 10.57 -16.02
CA ARG A 30 8.46 9.99 -16.98
C ARG A 30 9.79 9.58 -16.36
N ASP A 31 10.15 10.14 -15.22
CA ASP A 31 11.47 9.93 -14.62
C ASP A 31 11.58 8.56 -13.91
N TYR A 32 10.49 8.03 -13.33
CA TYR A 32 10.52 6.73 -12.62
C TYR A 32 11.02 5.58 -13.51
N LYS A 33 10.61 5.53 -14.76
CA LYS A 33 11.10 4.54 -15.72
C LYS A 33 12.60 4.67 -15.92
N SER A 34 13.07 5.88 -16.18
CA SER A 34 14.49 6.16 -16.38
C SER A 34 15.33 5.81 -15.16
N ILE A 35 14.82 6.09 -13.95
CA ILE A 35 15.48 5.73 -12.70
C ILE A 35 15.60 4.20 -12.61
N ILE A 36 14.51 3.45 -12.80
CA ILE A 36 14.50 1.99 -12.70
C ILE A 36 15.46 1.37 -13.74
N GLU A 37 15.40 1.87 -14.99
CA GLU A 37 16.25 1.37 -16.07
C GLU A 37 17.73 1.69 -15.86
N SER A 38 18.07 2.80 -15.19
CA SER A 38 19.44 3.17 -14.85
C SER A 38 20.11 2.19 -13.88
N TYR A 39 19.33 1.52 -13.02
CA TYR A 39 19.81 0.45 -12.15
C TYR A 39 20.00 -0.90 -12.87
N GLY A 40 19.74 -0.96 -14.20
CA GLY A 40 19.98 -2.15 -15.03
C GLY A 40 18.81 -3.12 -15.09
N TYR A 41 17.61 -2.68 -14.78
CA TYR A 41 16.39 -3.48 -14.87
C TYR A 41 15.58 -3.13 -16.11
N LYS A 42 14.80 -4.10 -16.62
CA LYS A 42 13.79 -3.85 -17.64
C LYS A 42 12.52 -3.40 -16.94
N PHE A 43 11.95 -2.31 -17.41
CA PHE A 43 10.68 -1.77 -16.93
C PHE A 43 9.62 -1.90 -18.02
N GLU A 44 8.45 -2.40 -17.63
CA GLU A 44 7.27 -2.47 -18.49
C GLU A 44 6.06 -1.95 -17.69
N GLU A 45 5.23 -1.11 -18.30
CA GLU A 45 4.03 -0.56 -17.69
C GLU A 45 2.79 -1.06 -18.42
N PHE A 46 1.81 -1.50 -17.65
CA PHE A 46 0.55 -2.03 -18.13
C PHE A 46 -0.61 -1.32 -17.47
N GLN A 47 -1.72 -1.24 -18.20
CA GLN A 47 -3.00 -0.79 -17.66
C GLN A 47 -3.89 -1.99 -17.38
N VAL A 48 -4.33 -2.13 -16.14
CA VAL A 48 -5.22 -3.21 -15.70
C VAL A 48 -6.59 -2.64 -15.44
N ARG A 49 -7.58 -3.14 -16.18
CA ARG A 49 -8.98 -2.75 -16.00
C ARG A 49 -9.64 -3.65 -14.97
N THR A 50 -10.26 -3.03 -13.97
CA THR A 50 -11.06 -3.70 -12.96
C THR A 50 -12.49 -3.97 -13.46
N GLU A 51 -13.21 -4.87 -12.79
CA GLU A 51 -14.60 -5.20 -13.10
C GLU A 51 -15.51 -3.97 -13.00
N ASP A 52 -15.29 -3.11 -12.01
CA ASP A 52 -16.00 -1.85 -11.79
C ASP A 52 -15.44 -0.68 -12.61
N LYS A 53 -14.63 -0.98 -13.64
CA LYS A 53 -14.17 -0.09 -14.73
C LYS A 53 -13.09 0.92 -14.36
N TYR A 54 -12.45 0.83 -13.21
CA TYR A 54 -11.21 1.56 -12.95
C TYR A 54 -10.06 1.00 -13.78
N ILE A 55 -9.07 1.83 -14.05
CA ILE A 55 -7.87 1.48 -14.80
C ILE A 55 -6.67 1.85 -13.93
N ASN A 56 -5.96 0.84 -13.43
CA ASN A 56 -4.79 1.01 -12.59
C ASN A 56 -3.53 0.67 -13.38
N ASN A 57 -2.46 1.42 -13.15
CA ASN A 57 -1.17 1.03 -13.69
C ASN A 57 -0.60 -0.13 -12.89
N LEU A 58 0.06 -1.02 -13.59
CA LEU A 58 0.78 -2.17 -13.03
C LEU A 58 2.16 -2.21 -13.69
N TRP A 59 3.21 -2.13 -12.89
CA TRP A 59 4.57 -2.17 -13.38
C TRP A 59 5.13 -3.58 -13.31
N LYS A 60 5.88 -3.98 -14.34
CA LYS A 60 6.65 -5.22 -14.36
C LYS A 60 8.13 -4.90 -14.40
N ILE A 61 8.86 -5.47 -13.44
CA ILE A 61 10.31 -5.31 -13.31
C ILE A 61 10.94 -6.67 -13.51
N THR A 62 11.93 -6.74 -14.39
CA THR A 62 12.73 -7.94 -14.61
C THR A 62 14.21 -7.59 -14.69
N SER A 63 15.09 -8.48 -14.23
CA SER A 63 16.53 -8.27 -14.30
C SER A 63 17.03 -8.45 -15.73
N LYS A 64 17.90 -7.54 -16.20
CA LYS A 64 18.65 -7.72 -17.45
C LYS A 64 19.81 -8.71 -17.31
N LYS A 65 20.18 -9.05 -16.08
CA LYS A 65 21.24 -10.04 -15.80
C LYS A 65 20.67 -11.43 -16.01
N LYS A 66 20.98 -12.03 -17.17
CA LYS A 66 20.65 -13.45 -17.45
C LYS A 66 21.54 -14.36 -16.60
N SER A 67 21.09 -14.71 -15.42
CA SER A 67 21.67 -15.84 -14.67
C SER A 67 21.16 -17.12 -15.33
N LYS A 68 22.06 -17.97 -15.85
CA LYS A 68 21.72 -19.30 -16.41
C LYS A 68 20.93 -20.17 -15.41
N GLN A 69 21.04 -19.89 -14.13
CA GLN A 69 20.42 -20.64 -13.03
C GLN A 69 18.90 -20.43 -12.93
N PHE A 70 18.36 -19.34 -13.51
CA PHE A 70 16.93 -18.97 -13.35
C PHE A 70 16.11 -19.10 -14.66
N LEU A 71 16.67 -19.71 -15.71
CA LEU A 71 16.00 -19.85 -17.01
C LEU A 71 14.91 -20.93 -17.04
N SER A 72 14.71 -21.70 -15.96
CA SER A 72 13.88 -22.92 -16.01
C SER A 72 12.54 -22.85 -15.25
N SER A 73 12.27 -21.81 -14.49
CA SER A 73 10.95 -21.69 -13.83
C SER A 73 10.42 -20.26 -13.88
N ASN A 74 9.29 -20.07 -14.54
CA ASN A 74 8.55 -18.80 -14.44
C ASN A 74 8.12 -18.62 -12.99
N LYS A 75 8.61 -17.58 -12.33
CA LYS A 75 8.18 -17.16 -10.99
C LYS A 75 7.65 -15.73 -11.08
N ALA A 76 6.51 -15.48 -10.49
CA ALA A 76 5.92 -14.15 -10.44
C ALA A 76 5.59 -13.77 -9.01
N ILE A 77 5.74 -12.49 -8.69
CA ILE A 77 5.41 -11.96 -7.38
C ILE A 77 4.75 -10.60 -7.52
N ILE A 78 3.69 -10.37 -6.72
CA ILE A 78 3.05 -9.05 -6.61
C ILE A 78 3.58 -8.34 -5.37
N LEU A 79 3.91 -7.06 -5.52
CA LEU A 79 4.25 -6.13 -4.45
C LEU A 79 3.11 -5.13 -4.31
N GLN A 80 2.42 -5.14 -3.17
CA GLN A 80 1.28 -4.29 -2.87
C GLN A 80 1.60 -3.32 -1.74
N HIS A 81 1.51 -2.02 -2.03
CA HIS A 81 1.80 -0.92 -1.11
C HIS A 81 0.73 -0.71 -0.03
N GLY A 82 1.04 0.15 0.93
CA GLY A 82 0.22 0.53 2.08
C GLY A 82 -0.76 1.68 1.84
N LEU A 83 -1.34 2.20 2.93
CA LEU A 83 -2.21 3.37 2.93
C LEU A 83 -1.37 4.64 2.68
N LEU A 84 -1.89 5.56 1.87
CA LEU A 84 -1.24 6.81 1.46
C LEU A 84 0.05 6.65 0.65
N ASP A 85 0.37 5.44 0.29
CA ASP A 85 1.58 5.01 -0.39
C ASP A 85 1.28 4.65 -1.85
N ASN A 86 2.26 4.31 -2.62
CA ASN A 86 2.13 3.78 -3.99
C ASN A 86 3.25 2.77 -4.28
N GLY A 87 3.31 2.27 -5.51
CA GLY A 87 4.32 1.26 -5.86
C GLY A 87 5.77 1.75 -5.82
N TRP A 88 6.01 3.06 -5.75
CA TRP A 88 7.37 3.60 -5.66
C TRP A 88 8.08 3.23 -4.35
N THR A 89 7.33 3.03 -3.29
CA THR A 89 7.86 2.58 -1.98
C THR A 89 8.78 1.36 -2.07
N TRP A 90 8.52 0.46 -3.03
CA TRP A 90 9.30 -0.75 -3.26
C TRP A 90 10.67 -0.49 -3.91
N PHE A 91 10.95 0.78 -4.27
CA PHE A 91 12.20 1.25 -4.86
C PHE A 91 12.95 2.25 -3.95
N ALA A 92 12.46 2.50 -2.74
CA ALA A 92 12.97 3.52 -1.82
C ALA A 92 14.45 3.34 -1.46
N LEU A 93 14.94 2.11 -1.38
CA LEU A 93 16.34 1.82 -1.05
C LEU A 93 17.26 1.75 -2.27
N GLN A 94 16.88 2.43 -3.36
CA GLN A 94 17.69 2.51 -4.59
C GLN A 94 18.12 1.10 -5.07
N GLU A 95 19.41 0.86 -5.39
CA GLU A 95 19.91 -0.44 -5.85
C GLU A 95 19.69 -1.60 -4.86
N ASN A 96 19.41 -1.28 -3.59
CA ASN A 96 19.14 -2.27 -2.54
C ASN A 96 17.65 -2.59 -2.36
N SER A 97 16.79 -1.96 -3.12
CA SER A 97 15.34 -2.12 -3.03
C SER A 97 14.88 -3.56 -3.23
N LEU A 98 13.85 -3.95 -2.47
CA LEU A 98 13.32 -5.33 -2.51
C LEU A 98 12.85 -5.73 -3.91
N ALA A 99 12.24 -4.81 -4.68
CA ALA A 99 11.80 -5.07 -6.04
C ALA A 99 12.96 -5.52 -6.94
N TYR A 100 14.11 -4.86 -6.84
CA TYR A 100 15.29 -5.23 -7.61
C TYR A 100 15.90 -6.56 -7.17
N LYS A 101 16.01 -6.78 -5.84
CA LYS A 101 16.55 -8.03 -5.29
C LYS A 101 15.70 -9.25 -5.68
N LEU A 102 14.39 -9.09 -5.77
CA LEU A 102 13.47 -10.14 -6.25
C LEU A 102 13.66 -10.38 -7.76
N ALA A 103 13.77 -9.32 -8.56
CA ALA A 103 14.04 -9.45 -9.99
C ALA A 103 15.38 -10.16 -10.25
N ASP A 104 16.44 -9.87 -9.47
CA ASP A 104 17.73 -10.56 -9.54
C ASP A 104 17.65 -12.04 -9.15
N LYS A 105 16.61 -12.43 -8.39
CA LYS A 105 16.30 -13.85 -8.09
C LYS A 105 15.42 -14.52 -9.16
N GLY A 106 15.19 -13.85 -10.28
CA GLY A 106 14.49 -14.39 -11.44
C GLY A 106 12.96 -14.26 -11.39
N TYR A 107 12.43 -13.46 -10.49
CA TYR A 107 10.99 -13.16 -10.47
C TYR A 107 10.60 -12.17 -11.57
N ASP A 108 9.44 -12.40 -12.18
CA ASP A 108 8.63 -11.34 -12.76
C ASP A 108 8.02 -10.56 -11.59
N VAL A 109 8.56 -9.37 -11.29
CA VAL A 109 8.10 -8.56 -10.17
C VAL A 109 7.02 -7.60 -10.64
N TRP A 110 5.82 -7.77 -10.15
CA TRP A 110 4.65 -6.96 -10.45
C TRP A 110 4.38 -5.97 -9.32
N VAL A 111 4.56 -4.68 -9.60
CA VAL A 111 4.33 -3.61 -8.63
C VAL A 111 2.97 -3.01 -8.88
N SER A 112 2.07 -3.21 -7.93
CA SER A 112 0.67 -2.77 -8.02
C SER A 112 0.50 -1.34 -7.50
N HIS A 113 -0.47 -0.64 -8.09
CA HIS A 113 -0.92 0.68 -7.66
C HIS A 113 -2.42 0.65 -7.43
N CYS A 114 -2.87 0.94 -6.21
CA CYS A 114 -4.30 1.09 -5.93
C CYS A 114 -4.88 2.29 -6.68
N ARG A 115 -6.17 2.19 -7.04
CA ARG A 115 -6.91 3.33 -7.59
C ARG A 115 -6.80 4.57 -6.69
N GLY A 116 -6.72 5.73 -7.29
CA GLY A 116 -6.62 7.01 -6.60
C GLY A 116 -5.23 7.39 -6.13
N THR A 117 -4.24 6.51 -6.24
CA THR A 117 -2.84 6.85 -6.01
C THR A 117 -2.27 7.63 -7.20
N LEU A 118 -1.06 8.15 -7.06
CA LEU A 118 -0.38 8.92 -8.12
C LEU A 118 -0.37 8.18 -9.46
N PHE A 119 -0.19 6.86 -9.46
CA PHE A 119 -0.11 6.02 -10.65
C PHE A 119 -1.40 5.22 -10.95
N GLY A 120 -2.43 5.30 -10.09
CA GLY A 120 -3.69 4.57 -10.25
C GLY A 120 -4.89 5.50 -10.49
N THR A 121 -4.92 6.27 -11.61
CA THR A 121 -5.89 7.35 -11.81
C THR A 121 -6.85 7.17 -12.99
N GLY A 122 -6.89 6.01 -13.62
CA GLY A 122 -7.74 5.77 -14.79
C GLY A 122 -9.17 5.32 -14.45
N HIS A 123 -10.13 5.66 -15.31
CA HIS A 123 -11.47 5.07 -15.34
C HIS A 123 -11.97 5.04 -16.79
N VAL A 124 -12.75 4.00 -17.17
CA VAL A 124 -13.30 3.87 -18.54
C VAL A 124 -14.19 5.03 -18.89
N ASP A 125 -15.01 5.51 -17.94
CA ASP A 125 -15.78 6.74 -18.07
C ASP A 125 -15.00 7.90 -17.44
N SER A 126 -14.05 8.45 -18.16
CA SER A 126 -13.19 9.55 -17.69
C SER A 126 -13.91 10.92 -17.68
N ILE A 127 -15.09 11.02 -18.29
CA ILE A 127 -15.88 12.26 -18.33
C ILE A 127 -16.61 12.45 -17.00
N THR A 128 -17.41 11.46 -16.58
CA THR A 128 -18.18 11.53 -15.33
C THR A 128 -17.33 11.15 -14.12
N LYS A 129 -16.35 10.28 -14.32
CA LYS A 129 -15.40 9.82 -13.31
C LYS A 129 -14.02 10.48 -13.52
N ASN A 130 -13.97 11.80 -13.39
CA ASN A 130 -12.73 12.56 -13.57
C ASN A 130 -11.97 12.67 -12.24
N TYR A 131 -10.81 12.04 -12.16
CA TYR A 131 -9.96 12.06 -10.95
C TYR A 131 -9.37 13.44 -10.63
N LEU A 132 -9.28 14.34 -11.62
CA LEU A 132 -8.83 15.73 -11.40
C LEU A 132 -9.88 16.58 -10.69
N ASN A 133 -11.15 16.19 -10.76
CA ASN A 133 -12.21 16.84 -10.02
C ASN A 133 -12.33 16.21 -8.61
N PRO A 134 -11.98 16.91 -7.53
CA PRO A 134 -12.04 16.36 -6.19
C PRO A 134 -13.46 16.02 -5.72
N PHE A 135 -14.49 16.54 -6.40
CA PHE A 135 -15.90 16.23 -6.10
C PHE A 135 -16.48 15.14 -7.02
N SER A 136 -15.66 14.55 -7.88
CA SER A 136 -16.09 13.49 -8.77
C SER A 136 -16.40 12.21 -8.03
N SER A 137 -17.40 11.48 -8.48
CA SER A 137 -17.68 10.10 -8.06
C SER A 137 -16.56 9.11 -8.38
N TYR A 138 -15.51 9.54 -9.08
CA TYR A 138 -14.26 8.78 -9.20
C TYR A 138 -13.71 8.40 -7.81
N TRP A 139 -13.80 9.31 -6.83
CA TRP A 139 -13.24 9.14 -5.48
C TRP A 139 -14.15 8.35 -4.52
N ASP A 140 -15.25 7.79 -5.03
CA ASP A 140 -16.18 7.00 -4.21
C ASP A 140 -15.71 5.54 -4.06
N PHE A 141 -14.55 5.34 -3.44
CA PHE A 141 -13.97 4.02 -3.17
C PHE A 141 -13.25 3.97 -1.82
N SER A 142 -13.06 2.76 -1.32
CA SER A 142 -12.28 2.45 -0.11
C SER A 142 -11.48 1.16 -0.29
N PHE A 143 -10.82 0.67 0.76
CA PHE A 143 -10.12 -0.61 0.71
C PHE A 143 -11.04 -1.82 0.43
N ASP A 144 -12.36 -1.68 0.63
CA ASP A 144 -13.35 -2.66 0.15
C ASP A 144 -13.21 -2.89 -1.35
N ASP A 145 -13.08 -1.80 -2.12
CA ASP A 145 -13.01 -1.82 -3.57
C ASP A 145 -11.64 -2.30 -4.04
N PHE A 146 -10.57 -1.98 -3.29
CA PHE A 146 -9.23 -2.51 -3.58
C PHE A 146 -9.20 -4.04 -3.44
N ALA A 147 -9.83 -4.55 -2.38
CA ALA A 147 -9.91 -6.00 -2.18
C ALA A 147 -10.78 -6.68 -3.25
N ARG A 148 -11.97 -6.12 -3.53
CA ARG A 148 -12.96 -6.76 -4.43
C ARG A 148 -12.60 -6.70 -5.89
N TYR A 149 -12.00 -5.61 -6.33
CA TYR A 149 -11.85 -5.32 -7.75
C TYR A 149 -10.39 -5.16 -8.17
N ASP A 150 -9.57 -4.38 -7.43
CA ASP A 150 -8.19 -4.10 -7.84
C ASP A 150 -7.34 -5.36 -7.73
N LEU A 151 -7.33 -5.98 -6.57
CA LEU A 151 -6.47 -7.15 -6.33
C LEU A 151 -6.77 -8.33 -7.25
N PRO A 152 -8.02 -8.77 -7.47
CA PRO A 152 -8.30 -9.85 -8.42
C PRO A 152 -7.91 -9.52 -9.85
N ALA A 153 -8.10 -8.27 -10.30
CA ALA A 153 -7.70 -7.83 -11.63
C ALA A 153 -6.18 -7.90 -11.82
N VAL A 154 -5.42 -7.42 -10.83
CA VAL A 154 -3.96 -7.47 -10.82
C VAL A 154 -3.44 -8.92 -10.79
N ILE A 155 -4.00 -9.78 -9.92
CA ILE A 155 -3.61 -11.19 -9.83
C ILE A 155 -3.82 -11.90 -11.18
N ASN A 156 -5.00 -11.76 -11.78
CA ASN A 156 -5.32 -12.41 -13.05
C ASN A 156 -4.39 -11.91 -14.19
N PHE A 157 -4.17 -10.60 -14.24
CA PHE A 157 -3.29 -10.01 -15.24
C PHE A 157 -1.83 -10.49 -15.09
N ALA A 158 -1.31 -10.48 -13.86
CA ALA A 158 0.07 -10.91 -13.57
C ALA A 158 0.28 -12.40 -13.87
N LYS A 159 -0.67 -13.27 -13.47
CA LYS A 159 -0.63 -14.72 -13.78
C LYS A 159 -0.57 -14.96 -15.28
N LEU A 160 -1.47 -14.32 -16.05
CA LEU A 160 -1.56 -14.48 -17.49
C LEU A 160 -0.25 -14.06 -18.19
N ASN A 161 0.29 -12.89 -17.82
CA ASN A 161 1.45 -12.30 -18.48
C ASN A 161 2.79 -12.93 -18.03
N SER A 162 2.84 -13.57 -16.88
CA SER A 162 4.00 -14.36 -16.42
C SER A 162 3.86 -15.85 -16.76
N LYS A 163 2.70 -16.28 -17.27
CA LYS A 163 2.41 -17.69 -17.62
C LYS A 163 2.63 -18.61 -16.43
N VAL A 164 2.07 -18.26 -15.28
CA VAL A 164 2.13 -19.04 -14.04
C VAL A 164 0.71 -19.36 -13.55
N ASP A 165 0.55 -20.53 -12.94
CA ASP A 165 -0.73 -20.93 -12.34
C ASP A 165 -0.95 -20.21 -11.01
N LYS A 166 0.11 -20.03 -10.23
CA LYS A 166 0.11 -19.31 -8.98
C LYS A 166 1.29 -18.35 -8.92
N LEU A 167 1.13 -17.26 -8.19
CA LEU A 167 2.18 -16.28 -7.91
C LEU A 167 2.36 -16.07 -6.42
N ASP A 168 3.47 -15.48 -6.03
CA ASP A 168 3.72 -15.05 -4.67
C ASP A 168 3.20 -13.62 -4.46
N TYR A 169 2.94 -13.24 -3.22
CA TYR A 169 2.44 -11.93 -2.87
C TYR A 169 3.16 -11.38 -1.64
N ILE A 170 3.61 -10.13 -1.74
CA ILE A 170 4.11 -9.35 -0.60
C ILE A 170 3.24 -8.11 -0.46
N GLY A 171 2.60 -7.95 0.70
CA GLY A 171 1.85 -6.75 1.04
C GLY A 171 2.51 -5.98 2.18
N HIS A 172 2.43 -4.66 2.12
CA HIS A 172 2.78 -3.78 3.23
C HIS A 172 1.53 -3.11 3.78
N SER A 173 1.36 -3.13 5.12
CA SER A 173 0.31 -2.36 5.78
C SER A 173 -1.09 -2.64 5.19
N GLN A 174 -1.79 -1.63 4.67
CA GLN A 174 -3.08 -1.79 3.96
C GLN A 174 -3.01 -2.85 2.86
N GLY A 175 -1.85 -3.07 2.22
CA GLY A 175 -1.68 -4.14 1.23
C GLY A 175 -1.88 -5.52 1.83
N THR A 176 -1.58 -5.74 3.11
CA THR A 176 -1.89 -6.98 3.82
C THR A 176 -3.38 -7.10 4.13
N LEU A 177 -4.03 -6.00 4.55
CA LEU A 177 -5.48 -5.97 4.78
C LEU A 177 -6.25 -6.32 3.50
N ILE A 178 -5.90 -5.71 2.36
CA ILE A 178 -6.51 -5.99 1.05
C ILE A 178 -6.46 -7.48 0.73
N PHE A 179 -5.32 -8.14 1.01
CA PHE A 179 -5.16 -9.57 0.82
C PHE A 179 -6.08 -10.39 1.72
N PHE A 180 -6.11 -10.08 3.02
CA PHE A 180 -6.96 -10.79 3.98
C PHE A 180 -8.45 -10.61 3.66
N LEU A 181 -8.87 -9.40 3.27
CA LEU A 181 -10.24 -9.14 2.87
C LEU A 181 -10.62 -9.95 1.63
N GLN A 182 -9.76 -9.97 0.61
CA GLN A 182 -10.04 -10.76 -0.59
C GLN A 182 -10.06 -12.26 -0.30
N TYR A 183 -9.20 -12.74 0.60
CA TYR A 183 -9.28 -14.14 1.07
C TYR A 183 -10.61 -14.43 1.76
N MET A 184 -11.10 -13.54 2.63
CA MET A 184 -12.41 -13.70 3.27
C MET A 184 -13.59 -13.61 2.28
N ILE A 185 -13.45 -12.84 1.19
CA ILE A 185 -14.46 -12.71 0.13
C ILE A 185 -14.49 -13.97 -0.76
N ASN A 186 -13.32 -14.45 -1.17
CA ASN A 186 -13.20 -15.57 -2.11
C ASN A 186 -11.94 -16.41 -1.83
N PRO A 187 -11.97 -17.26 -0.78
CA PRO A 187 -10.83 -18.10 -0.41
C PRO A 187 -10.38 -19.02 -1.54
N THR A 188 -11.31 -19.61 -2.29
CA THR A 188 -11.01 -20.52 -3.41
C THR A 188 -10.20 -19.81 -4.50
N PHE A 189 -10.57 -18.58 -4.86
CA PHE A 189 -9.80 -17.80 -5.83
C PHE A 189 -8.38 -17.53 -5.32
N MET A 190 -8.24 -17.14 -4.06
CA MET A 190 -6.93 -16.82 -3.48
C MET A 190 -6.05 -18.07 -3.40
N GLU A 191 -6.57 -19.19 -2.93
CA GLU A 191 -5.84 -20.46 -2.84
C GLU A 191 -5.42 -21.01 -4.20
N ASN A 192 -6.23 -20.80 -5.25
CA ASN A 192 -5.91 -21.19 -6.63
C ASN A 192 -4.97 -20.22 -7.34
N SER A 193 -4.75 -19.03 -6.78
CA SER A 193 -3.95 -17.98 -7.42
C SER A 193 -2.65 -17.66 -6.71
N ILE A 194 -2.59 -17.88 -5.40
CA ILE A 194 -1.44 -17.51 -4.56
C ILE A 194 -0.71 -18.77 -4.08
N ASN A 195 0.60 -18.75 -4.27
CA ASN A 195 1.50 -19.80 -3.78
C ASN A 195 1.96 -19.48 -2.35
N LYS A 196 2.52 -18.27 -2.14
CA LYS A 196 3.00 -17.81 -0.84
C LYS A 196 2.54 -16.37 -0.59
N PHE A 197 2.19 -16.09 0.66
CA PHE A 197 1.85 -14.76 1.16
C PHE A 197 2.90 -14.27 2.14
N ILE A 198 3.35 -13.01 1.99
CA ILE A 198 4.21 -12.33 2.93
C ILE A 198 3.57 -11.01 3.32
N GLY A 199 3.32 -10.84 4.61
CA GLY A 199 2.85 -9.57 5.18
C GLY A 199 3.97 -8.87 5.94
N VAL A 200 4.31 -7.66 5.54
CA VAL A 200 5.24 -6.79 6.27
C VAL A 200 4.49 -5.59 6.82
N GLY A 201 4.71 -5.26 8.10
CA GLY A 201 3.83 -4.34 8.81
C GLY A 201 2.37 -4.84 8.75
N THR A 202 2.13 -6.05 9.23
CA THR A 202 0.91 -6.82 8.96
C THR A 202 -0.30 -6.25 9.69
N VAL A 203 -1.38 -5.93 8.95
CA VAL A 203 -2.64 -5.37 9.48
C VAL A 203 -3.82 -6.26 9.12
N PRO A 204 -4.18 -7.25 9.92
CA PRO A 204 -5.42 -8.01 9.73
C PRO A 204 -6.66 -7.27 10.25
N ASN A 205 -6.47 -6.42 11.25
CA ASN A 205 -7.43 -5.49 11.83
C ASN A 205 -6.70 -4.42 12.66
N VAL A 206 -7.41 -3.50 13.30
CA VAL A 206 -6.85 -2.40 14.10
C VAL A 206 -7.46 -2.31 15.50
N ASN A 207 -7.90 -3.42 16.07
CA ASN A 207 -8.60 -3.45 17.34
C ASN A 207 -7.72 -2.97 18.50
N ASN A 208 -6.44 -3.28 18.45
CA ASN A 208 -5.44 -2.96 19.46
C ASN A 208 -4.44 -1.89 19.00
N ALA A 209 -4.66 -1.23 17.87
CA ALA A 209 -3.79 -0.13 17.42
C ALA A 209 -3.90 1.07 18.39
N GLU A 210 -2.75 1.63 18.78
CA GLU A 210 -2.63 2.69 19.80
C GLU A 210 -1.90 3.94 19.28
N SER A 211 -1.79 4.12 17.97
CA SER A 211 -1.15 5.28 17.37
C SER A 211 -1.83 6.59 17.80
N TYR A 212 -1.05 7.57 18.23
CA TYR A 212 -1.53 8.92 18.55
C TYR A 212 -2.20 9.58 17.34
N ILE A 213 -1.62 9.40 16.14
CA ILE A 213 -2.15 9.98 14.90
C ILE A 213 -3.50 9.35 14.56
N THR A 214 -3.62 8.02 14.64
CA THR A 214 -4.89 7.35 14.36
C THR A 214 -5.96 7.75 15.38
N ASN A 215 -5.61 7.87 16.66
CA ASN A 215 -6.48 8.37 17.70
C ASN A 215 -6.91 9.83 17.45
N TRP A 216 -5.95 10.69 17.06
CA TRP A 216 -6.24 12.09 16.77
C TRP A 216 -7.18 12.24 15.57
N VAL A 217 -6.91 11.52 14.46
CA VAL A 217 -7.75 11.52 13.25
C VAL A 217 -9.15 10.99 13.58
N ALA A 218 -9.25 9.91 14.36
CA ALA A 218 -10.52 9.33 14.78
C ALA A 218 -11.36 10.30 15.64
N ASN A 219 -10.73 11.08 16.51
CA ASN A 219 -11.40 12.05 17.35
C ASN A 219 -11.75 13.37 16.65
N ASN A 220 -11.14 13.64 15.49
CA ASN A 220 -11.32 14.87 14.71
C ASN A 220 -11.89 14.60 13.31
N ASP A 221 -12.61 13.52 13.13
CA ASP A 221 -13.16 13.08 11.83
C ASP A 221 -14.16 14.07 11.20
N ALA A 222 -14.72 14.98 11.99
CA ALA A 222 -15.54 16.08 11.48
C ALA A 222 -14.84 16.88 10.36
N ILE A 223 -13.50 16.99 10.40
CA ILE A 223 -12.72 17.65 9.35
C ILE A 223 -12.89 16.94 8.01
N LEU A 224 -12.91 15.61 8.00
CA LEU A 224 -13.15 14.83 6.78
C LEU A 224 -14.62 14.89 6.33
N ASN A 225 -15.55 15.20 7.21
CA ASN A 225 -16.98 15.28 6.88
C ASN A 225 -17.33 16.51 6.03
N TYR A 226 -16.52 17.58 6.07
CA TYR A 226 -16.67 18.72 5.20
C TYR A 226 -16.39 18.40 3.72
N TYR A 227 -15.67 17.32 3.43
CA TYR A 227 -15.34 16.89 2.08
C TYR A 227 -16.05 15.56 1.81
N PRO A 228 -17.20 15.56 1.11
CA PRO A 228 -17.98 14.34 0.91
C PRO A 228 -17.24 13.29 0.05
N LEU A 229 -16.46 13.75 -0.90
CA LEU A 229 -15.60 12.93 -1.79
C LEU A 229 -14.31 13.69 -2.05
N GLY A 230 -13.32 13.01 -2.62
CA GLY A 230 -12.09 13.66 -3.06
C GLY A 230 -10.84 12.83 -2.80
N ASN A 231 -9.72 13.34 -3.28
CA ASN A 231 -8.43 12.79 -2.93
C ASN A 231 -7.99 13.23 -1.54
N PHE A 232 -7.19 12.39 -0.91
CA PHE A 232 -6.55 12.70 0.38
C PHE A 232 -5.04 12.46 0.25
N MET A 233 -4.25 13.52 0.49
CA MET A 233 -2.78 13.51 0.47
C MET A 233 -2.15 12.95 -0.81
N ARG A 234 -2.87 12.96 -1.93
CA ARG A 234 -2.25 12.71 -3.23
C ARG A 234 -1.42 13.95 -3.58
N ILE A 235 -0.14 13.89 -3.32
CA ILE A 235 0.76 14.97 -3.68
C ILE A 235 0.91 14.92 -5.20
N GLY A 236 0.37 15.94 -5.88
CA GLY A 236 0.62 16.13 -7.30
C GLY A 236 2.12 16.39 -7.51
N THR A 237 2.58 16.07 -8.68
CA THR A 237 4.00 16.07 -9.03
C THR A 237 4.70 17.42 -8.79
N THR A 238 3.99 18.55 -8.87
CA THR A 238 4.57 19.87 -8.57
C THR A 238 4.99 19.98 -7.11
N LEU A 239 4.14 19.55 -6.18
CA LEU A 239 4.47 19.53 -4.76
C LEU A 239 5.50 18.44 -4.45
N GLY A 240 5.43 17.29 -5.09
CA GLY A 240 6.42 16.23 -4.98
C GLY A 240 7.82 16.71 -5.38
N VAL A 241 7.95 17.41 -6.51
CA VAL A 241 9.22 18.01 -6.93
C VAL A 241 9.72 19.01 -5.89
N LEU A 242 8.84 19.90 -5.38
CA LEU A 242 9.23 20.87 -4.37
C LEU A 242 9.67 20.20 -3.06
N PHE A 243 8.91 19.19 -2.58
CA PHE A 243 9.30 18.42 -1.39
C PHE A 243 10.60 17.66 -1.60
N SER A 244 10.77 17.02 -2.75
CA SER A 244 11.99 16.32 -3.14
C SER A 244 13.20 17.26 -3.09
N GLU A 245 13.10 18.45 -3.67
CA GLU A 245 14.19 19.45 -3.63
C GLU A 245 14.49 20.00 -2.22
N ILE A 246 13.45 20.18 -1.40
CA ILE A 246 13.62 20.59 0.00
C ILE A 246 14.31 19.45 0.78
N CYS A 247 13.84 18.24 0.63
CA CYS A 247 14.37 17.09 1.37
C CYS A 247 15.77 16.69 0.90
N ASP A 248 16.14 16.95 -0.34
CA ASP A 248 17.51 16.82 -0.84
C ASP A 248 18.48 17.77 -0.13
N LYS A 249 18.01 19.01 0.15
CA LYS A 249 18.83 20.05 0.79
C LYS A 249 18.85 19.98 2.32
N VAL A 250 17.75 19.54 2.92
CA VAL A 250 17.55 19.50 4.38
C VAL A 250 16.91 18.16 4.83
N PRO A 251 17.59 17.04 4.60
CA PRO A 251 17.04 15.70 4.84
C PRO A 251 16.60 15.48 6.29
N ASP A 252 17.28 16.10 7.26
CA ASP A 252 16.95 15.97 8.68
C ASP A 252 15.57 16.53 9.02
N ILE A 253 15.12 17.60 8.33
CA ILE A 253 13.77 18.15 8.54
C ILE A 253 12.73 17.16 8.02
N CYS A 254 12.96 16.56 6.88
CA CYS A 254 12.05 15.56 6.32
C CYS A 254 12.03 14.28 7.18
N GLY A 255 13.19 13.85 7.64
CA GLY A 255 13.30 12.76 8.62
C GLY A 255 12.54 13.06 9.91
N PHE A 256 12.67 14.28 10.44
CA PHE A 256 11.91 14.71 11.62
C PHE A 256 10.39 14.69 11.39
N ILE A 257 9.92 15.16 10.23
CA ILE A 257 8.48 15.11 9.89
C ILE A 257 7.99 13.66 9.85
N VAL A 258 8.72 12.77 9.16
CA VAL A 258 8.36 11.37 9.07
C VAL A 258 8.40 10.71 10.46
N SER A 259 9.38 11.03 11.31
CA SER A 259 9.44 10.48 12.68
C SER A 259 8.20 10.80 13.50
N LYS A 260 7.63 11.99 13.28
CA LYS A 260 6.39 12.38 13.97
C LYS A 260 5.15 11.67 13.40
N ILE A 261 5.17 11.33 12.12
CA ILE A 261 4.10 10.53 11.48
C ILE A 261 4.15 9.10 11.98
N VAL A 262 5.33 8.49 12.03
CA VAL A 262 5.50 7.09 12.46
C VAL A 262 5.72 6.95 13.99
N GLU A 263 5.64 8.06 14.73
CA GLU A 263 5.74 8.11 16.20
C GLU A 263 7.04 7.50 16.76
N ASN A 264 8.14 7.56 15.99
CA ASN A 264 9.42 6.95 16.37
C ASN A 264 10.62 7.72 15.84
N ASP A 265 11.36 8.33 16.75
CA ASP A 265 12.55 9.12 16.41
C ASP A 265 13.78 8.24 16.05
N ILE A 266 13.78 6.95 16.39
CA ILE A 266 14.87 6.01 16.08
C ILE A 266 14.82 5.59 14.60
N SER A 267 13.63 5.40 14.05
CA SER A 267 13.42 5.02 12.65
C SER A 267 14.11 5.97 11.65
N THR A 268 14.13 7.27 11.94
CA THR A 268 14.73 8.24 11.03
C THR A 268 16.23 8.03 10.84
N LYS A 269 16.93 7.51 11.85
CA LYS A 269 18.36 7.18 11.76
C LYS A 269 18.61 5.95 10.89
N ARG A 270 17.66 5.02 10.84
CA ARG A 270 17.73 3.81 10.01
C ARG A 270 17.40 4.08 8.55
N MET A 271 16.48 5.01 8.30
CA MET A 271 16.00 5.32 6.95
C MET A 271 16.99 6.10 6.10
N LYS A 272 18.07 6.68 6.70
CA LYS A 272 19.10 7.43 5.96
C LYS A 272 18.49 8.42 4.95
N PHE A 273 17.69 9.36 5.44
CA PHE A 273 16.98 10.33 4.59
C PHE A 273 17.91 11.15 3.70
N ASP A 274 19.15 11.37 4.10
CA ASP A 274 20.20 11.99 3.28
C ASP A 274 20.42 11.26 1.95
N LYS A 275 20.08 9.97 1.86
CA LYS A 275 20.21 9.17 0.64
C LYS A 275 18.90 9.02 -0.13
N ILE A 276 17.80 8.74 0.59
CA ILE A 276 16.55 8.30 -0.04
C ILE A 276 15.53 9.41 -0.26
N ALA A 277 15.63 10.54 0.48
CA ALA A 277 14.56 11.53 0.54
C ALA A 277 14.24 12.15 -0.82
N LYS A 278 15.24 12.42 -1.63
CA LYS A 278 15.06 13.05 -2.94
C LYS A 278 14.14 12.24 -3.84
N ASP A 279 14.45 10.98 -4.05
CA ASP A 279 13.68 10.11 -4.95
C ASP A 279 12.36 9.68 -4.30
N LEU A 280 12.36 9.47 -2.98
CA LEU A 280 11.19 9.05 -2.24
C LEU A 280 10.08 10.11 -2.30
N PHE A 281 10.36 11.33 -1.88
CA PHE A 281 9.35 12.39 -1.80
C PHE A 281 8.95 13.00 -3.16
N LEU A 282 9.60 12.60 -4.24
CA LEU A 282 9.14 12.91 -5.59
C LEU A 282 7.78 12.27 -5.87
N TYR A 283 7.53 11.10 -5.28
CA TYR A 283 6.34 10.28 -5.56
C TYR A 283 5.52 9.94 -4.30
N GLU A 284 6.05 10.20 -3.10
CA GLU A 284 5.35 9.95 -1.84
C GLU A 284 4.97 11.27 -1.13
N PRO A 285 3.82 11.31 -0.43
CA PRO A 285 2.80 10.27 -0.34
C PRO A 285 1.99 10.10 -1.64
N GLY A 286 1.65 8.83 -1.95
CA GLY A 286 0.89 8.46 -3.16
C GLY A 286 -0.58 8.85 -3.13
N GLY A 287 -1.13 9.01 -1.93
CA GLY A 287 -2.52 9.44 -1.70
C GLY A 287 -3.57 8.32 -1.73
N THR A 288 -4.80 8.72 -1.45
CA THR A 288 -5.98 7.84 -1.48
C THR A 288 -7.27 8.67 -1.56
N SER A 289 -8.45 8.04 -1.46
CA SER A 289 -9.72 8.78 -1.34
C SER A 289 -10.03 9.17 0.11
N ILE A 290 -10.79 10.25 0.29
CA ILE A 290 -11.36 10.63 1.58
C ILE A 290 -12.24 9.51 2.14
N LYS A 291 -12.99 8.80 1.27
CA LYS A 291 -13.81 7.67 1.69
C LYS A 291 -12.98 6.53 2.26
N ASN A 292 -11.79 6.26 1.69
CA ASN A 292 -10.89 5.26 2.25
C ASN A 292 -10.40 5.66 3.65
N MET A 293 -10.05 6.92 3.87
CA MET A 293 -9.69 7.43 5.21
C MET A 293 -10.84 7.30 6.21
N ARG A 294 -12.07 7.64 5.79
CA ARG A 294 -13.26 7.46 6.63
C ARG A 294 -13.49 6.01 7.00
N HIS A 295 -13.27 5.09 6.06
CA HIS A 295 -13.45 3.67 6.31
C HIS A 295 -12.45 3.16 7.36
N TRP A 296 -11.18 3.57 7.29
CA TRP A 296 -10.20 3.30 8.34
C TRP A 296 -10.64 3.85 9.69
N ILE A 297 -11.18 5.07 9.75
CA ILE A 297 -11.72 5.65 10.99
C ILE A 297 -12.90 4.84 11.53
N GLN A 298 -13.80 4.38 10.67
CA GLN A 298 -14.94 3.56 11.05
C GLN A 298 -14.50 2.26 11.72
N ILE A 299 -13.58 1.50 11.12
CA ILE A 299 -13.08 0.26 11.71
C ILE A 299 -12.26 0.52 12.98
N PHE A 300 -11.50 1.61 13.02
CA PHE A 300 -10.73 1.99 14.19
C PHE A 300 -11.64 2.34 15.38
N LYS A 301 -12.72 3.12 15.17
CA LYS A 301 -13.70 3.49 16.21
C LYS A 301 -14.54 2.30 16.68
N ASN A 302 -15.02 1.51 15.73
CA ASN A 302 -15.95 0.43 16.02
C ASN A 302 -15.28 -0.87 16.48
N LYS A 303 -13.94 -0.97 16.28
CA LYS A 303 -13.16 -2.19 16.58
C LYS A 303 -13.72 -3.44 15.88
N LYS A 304 -14.30 -3.24 14.72
CA LYS A 304 -14.91 -4.30 13.89
C LYS A 304 -14.53 -4.15 12.44
N LEU A 305 -14.06 -5.23 11.84
CA LEU A 305 -13.74 -5.28 10.44
C LEU A 305 -15.04 -5.47 9.64
N ARG A 306 -15.56 -4.36 9.12
CA ARG A 306 -16.83 -4.27 8.41
C ARG A 306 -16.65 -3.62 7.05
N ARG A 307 -17.64 -3.77 6.20
CA ARG A 307 -17.80 -2.96 5.00
C ARG A 307 -18.09 -1.49 5.38
N TYR A 308 -17.90 -0.60 4.39
CA TYR A 308 -18.08 0.83 4.62
C TYR A 308 -19.48 1.16 5.14
N ASP A 309 -19.57 1.93 6.21
CA ASP A 309 -20.83 2.41 6.78
C ASP A 309 -21.27 3.71 6.07
N TYR A 310 -22.34 3.61 5.27
CA TYR A 310 -22.96 4.74 4.58
C TYR A 310 -24.05 5.43 5.42
N GLY A 311 -24.30 4.97 6.65
CA GLY A 311 -25.44 5.34 7.48
C GLY A 311 -26.67 4.49 7.19
N LYS A 312 -27.61 4.45 8.15
CA LYS A 312 -28.71 3.47 8.22
C LYS A 312 -29.52 3.33 6.94
N GLU A 313 -29.96 4.46 6.35
CA GLU A 313 -30.79 4.44 5.13
C GLU A 313 -30.06 3.89 3.91
N GLU A 314 -28.83 4.34 3.70
CA GLU A 314 -28.05 3.92 2.55
C GLU A 314 -27.49 2.50 2.74
N ASN A 315 -27.15 2.09 3.96
CA ASN A 315 -26.81 0.71 4.28
C ASN A 315 -27.95 -0.25 3.95
N LEU A 316 -29.19 0.12 4.32
CA LEU A 316 -30.37 -0.70 4.01
C LEU A 316 -30.56 -0.90 2.51
N LYS A 317 -30.31 0.13 1.70
CA LYS A 317 -30.38 0.04 0.23
C LYS A 317 -29.27 -0.84 -0.35
N ARG A 318 -28.03 -0.70 0.14
CA ARG A 318 -26.85 -1.36 -0.41
C ARG A 318 -26.64 -2.77 0.13
N TYR A 319 -26.97 -2.99 1.40
CA TYR A 319 -26.66 -4.23 2.11
C TYR A 319 -27.88 -5.02 2.55
N GLY A 320 -29.07 -4.41 2.49
CA GLY A 320 -30.29 -5.02 3.05
C GLY A 320 -30.33 -5.00 4.60
N SER A 321 -29.41 -4.28 5.23
CA SER A 321 -29.28 -4.16 6.69
C SER A 321 -28.95 -2.72 7.06
N VAL A 322 -29.38 -2.24 8.23
CA VAL A 322 -29.06 -0.90 8.76
C VAL A 322 -27.61 -0.82 9.22
N GLU A 323 -27.00 -1.94 9.59
CA GLU A 323 -25.57 -2.07 9.92
C GLU A 323 -24.81 -2.62 8.72
N PRO A 324 -23.58 -2.12 8.45
CA PRO A 324 -22.75 -2.69 7.41
C PRO A 324 -22.33 -4.11 7.74
N PRO A 325 -22.26 -5.03 6.77
CA PRO A 325 -21.85 -6.41 6.99
C PRO A 325 -20.43 -6.51 7.55
N GLU A 326 -20.19 -7.39 8.50
CA GLU A 326 -18.86 -7.77 8.93
C GLU A 326 -18.21 -8.68 7.88
N TYR A 327 -16.90 -8.62 7.74
CA TYR A 327 -16.17 -9.60 6.94
C TYR A 327 -16.20 -10.97 7.63
N GLU A 328 -16.37 -12.03 6.83
CA GLU A 328 -16.52 -13.40 7.34
C GLU A 328 -15.16 -13.95 7.80
N ILE A 329 -14.75 -13.56 9.00
CA ILE A 329 -13.45 -13.96 9.56
C ILE A 329 -13.35 -15.46 9.79
N SER A 330 -14.47 -16.20 9.81
CA SER A 330 -14.47 -17.66 9.92
C SER A 330 -13.83 -18.34 8.71
N ALA A 331 -13.81 -17.69 7.54
CA ALA A 331 -13.10 -18.18 6.36
C ALA A 331 -11.60 -18.40 6.63
N VAL A 332 -11.01 -17.61 7.53
CA VAL A 332 -9.59 -17.71 7.90
C VAL A 332 -9.25 -19.02 8.62
N LYS A 333 -10.22 -19.67 9.27
CA LYS A 333 -9.98 -20.97 9.94
C LYS A 333 -9.39 -22.01 8.98
N LYS A 334 -9.85 -22.02 7.74
CA LYS A 334 -9.42 -22.96 6.70
C LYS A 334 -8.29 -22.40 5.81
N TRP A 335 -7.59 -21.38 6.28
CA TRP A 335 -6.48 -20.79 5.54
C TRP A 335 -5.47 -21.85 5.08
N ASN A 336 -5.21 -21.91 3.77
CA ASN A 336 -4.35 -22.92 3.16
C ASN A 336 -3.30 -22.33 2.21
N ILE A 337 -2.83 -21.12 2.49
CA ILE A 337 -1.73 -20.48 1.76
C ILE A 337 -0.52 -20.41 2.69
N LYS A 338 0.65 -20.87 2.24
CA LYS A 338 1.88 -20.67 3.02
C LYS A 338 2.10 -19.19 3.28
N GLY A 339 2.19 -18.80 4.54
CA GLY A 339 2.26 -17.41 4.96
C GLY A 339 3.51 -17.08 5.78
N MET A 340 3.98 -15.85 5.68
CA MET A 340 4.90 -15.24 6.61
C MET A 340 4.38 -13.85 6.96
N VAL A 341 4.26 -13.55 8.25
CA VAL A 341 3.79 -12.25 8.72
C VAL A 341 4.79 -11.64 9.67
N THR A 342 5.02 -10.34 9.58
CA THR A 342 5.89 -9.63 10.52
C THR A 342 5.08 -8.98 11.62
N ILE A 343 5.64 -8.94 12.82
CA ILE A 343 5.15 -8.20 13.97
C ILE A 343 6.29 -7.37 14.58
N SER A 344 5.95 -6.24 15.20
CA SER A 344 6.89 -5.41 15.96
C SER A 344 6.16 -4.62 17.05
N ASN A 345 6.72 -4.55 18.25
CA ASN A 345 6.21 -3.69 19.31
C ASN A 345 6.53 -2.20 19.08
N ALA A 346 7.44 -1.89 18.16
CA ALA A 346 7.79 -0.52 17.79
C ALA A 346 6.92 0.06 16.68
N ASP A 347 5.99 -0.74 16.13
CA ASP A 347 5.06 -0.31 15.08
C ASP A 347 3.74 0.19 15.70
N PRO A 348 3.46 1.51 15.68
CA PRO A 348 2.28 2.07 16.34
C PRO A 348 0.97 1.79 15.58
N PHE A 349 1.06 1.43 14.29
CA PHE A 349 -0.11 1.18 13.44
C PHE A 349 -0.51 -0.29 13.41
N CYS A 350 0.44 -1.20 13.60
CA CYS A 350 0.25 -2.65 13.49
C CYS A 350 0.56 -3.34 14.81
N ASN A 351 -0.44 -3.38 15.71
CA ASN A 351 -0.23 -4.02 17.00
C ASN A 351 -0.01 -5.53 16.85
N PRO A 352 1.06 -6.10 17.42
CA PRO A 352 1.35 -7.53 17.36
C PRO A 352 0.19 -8.42 17.79
N LYS A 353 -0.60 -7.98 18.77
CA LYS A 353 -1.75 -8.71 19.28
C LYS A 353 -2.80 -8.97 18.19
N ASP A 354 -3.09 -7.96 17.34
CA ASP A 354 -4.04 -8.11 16.24
C ASP A 354 -3.58 -9.19 15.24
N THR A 355 -2.30 -9.20 14.90
CA THR A 355 -1.73 -10.21 14.00
C THR A 355 -1.70 -11.60 14.63
N LEU A 356 -1.32 -11.71 15.89
CA LEU A 356 -1.30 -12.99 16.61
C LEU A 356 -2.72 -13.55 16.80
N GLU A 357 -3.71 -12.72 17.14
CA GLU A 357 -5.11 -13.13 17.22
C GLU A 357 -5.62 -13.67 15.87
N PHE A 358 -5.25 -13.01 14.76
CA PHE A 358 -5.59 -13.48 13.42
C PHE A 358 -4.96 -14.85 13.11
N VAL A 359 -3.65 -15.01 13.30
CA VAL A 359 -2.94 -16.28 13.07
C VAL A 359 -3.50 -17.38 13.96
N ASN A 360 -3.85 -17.06 15.21
CA ASN A 360 -4.44 -18.04 16.13
C ASN A 360 -5.82 -18.56 15.73
N ARG A 361 -6.52 -17.90 14.79
CA ARG A 361 -7.78 -18.40 14.22
C ARG A 361 -7.58 -19.47 13.15
N ILE A 362 -6.38 -19.58 12.58
CA ILE A 362 -6.04 -20.57 11.56
C ILE A 362 -5.89 -21.94 12.23
N GLU A 363 -6.60 -22.96 11.71
CA GLU A 363 -6.56 -24.33 12.26
C GLU A 363 -5.17 -24.94 12.11
N ASN A 364 -4.57 -24.83 10.92
CA ASN A 364 -3.19 -25.26 10.67
C ASN A 364 -2.23 -24.10 10.85
N LYS A 365 -1.85 -23.79 12.09
CA LYS A 365 -1.01 -22.63 12.41
C LYS A 365 0.40 -22.72 11.83
N ASP A 366 0.90 -23.93 11.62
CA ASP A 366 2.26 -24.15 11.10
C ASP A 366 2.44 -23.68 9.66
N ILE A 367 1.33 -23.42 8.95
CA ILE A 367 1.36 -22.87 7.60
C ILE A 367 1.76 -21.39 7.57
N VAL A 368 1.68 -20.67 8.71
CA VAL A 368 2.02 -19.24 8.83
C VAL A 368 3.16 -19.02 9.80
N LYS A 369 4.30 -18.62 9.26
CA LYS A 369 5.49 -18.23 10.05
C LYS A 369 5.31 -16.80 10.57
N VAL A 370 5.35 -16.61 11.88
CA VAL A 370 5.39 -15.28 12.51
C VAL A 370 6.84 -14.86 12.70
N LEU A 371 7.20 -13.71 12.17
CA LEU A 371 8.53 -13.12 12.26
C LEU A 371 8.50 -11.88 13.14
N ASN A 372 9.12 -11.96 14.31
CA ASN A 372 9.27 -10.80 15.18
C ASN A 372 10.44 -9.91 14.71
N MET A 373 10.11 -8.66 14.35
CA MET A 373 11.05 -7.61 13.96
C MET A 373 11.08 -6.54 15.05
N GLU A 374 11.57 -6.90 16.24
CA GLU A 374 11.37 -6.27 17.54
C GLU A 374 11.44 -4.73 17.57
N ASN A 375 12.31 -4.13 16.77
CA ASN A 375 12.54 -2.69 16.76
C ASN A 375 12.14 -2.00 15.46
N TYR A 376 11.40 -2.68 14.58
CA TYR A 376 10.97 -2.12 13.32
C TYR A 376 9.73 -1.26 13.49
N ASN A 377 9.83 -0.01 13.06
CA ASN A 377 8.67 0.83 12.89
C ASN A 377 7.93 0.50 11.60
N HIS A 378 6.77 1.08 11.40
CA HIS A 378 5.88 0.80 10.28
C HIS A 378 6.50 0.97 8.88
N LEU A 379 7.38 1.95 8.70
CA LEU A 379 8.06 2.20 7.42
C LEU A 379 9.46 1.54 7.32
N ASP A 380 10.02 1.07 8.43
CA ASP A 380 11.36 0.46 8.44
C ASP A 380 11.46 -0.77 7.55
N TYR A 381 10.37 -1.51 7.39
CA TYR A 381 10.31 -2.69 6.50
C TYR A 381 10.69 -2.39 5.05
N LEU A 382 10.46 -1.14 4.59
CA LEU A 382 10.65 -0.73 3.20
C LEU A 382 11.72 0.34 3.03
N TRP A 383 11.92 1.21 4.04
CA TRP A 383 12.72 2.42 3.91
C TRP A 383 14.02 2.40 4.74
N ALA A 384 14.16 1.44 5.66
CA ALA A 384 15.38 1.30 6.45
C ALA A 384 16.43 0.43 5.74
N GLU A 385 17.69 0.90 5.72
CA GLU A 385 18.81 0.11 5.19
C GLU A 385 18.96 -1.25 5.88
N ASP A 386 18.63 -1.32 7.18
CA ASP A 386 18.68 -2.55 7.97
C ASP A 386 17.80 -3.66 7.40
N ALA A 387 16.69 -3.31 6.71
CA ALA A 387 15.81 -4.30 6.09
C ALA A 387 16.55 -5.19 5.08
N VAL A 388 17.59 -4.67 4.43
CA VAL A 388 18.39 -5.41 3.45
C VAL A 388 19.11 -6.59 4.10
N VAL A 389 19.56 -6.44 5.34
CA VAL A 389 20.33 -7.46 6.08
C VAL A 389 19.48 -8.27 7.05
N ASP A 390 18.44 -7.67 7.62
CA ASP A 390 17.65 -8.30 8.69
C ASP A 390 16.39 -8.99 8.17
N LEU A 391 15.70 -8.40 7.17
CA LEU A 391 14.41 -8.86 6.67
C LEU A 391 14.53 -9.61 5.34
N TYR A 392 15.23 -9.03 4.35
CA TYR A 392 15.25 -9.59 2.99
C TYR A 392 15.79 -11.02 2.92
N PRO A 393 16.85 -11.42 3.67
CA PRO A 393 17.31 -12.81 3.68
C PRO A 393 16.20 -13.78 4.15
N LYS A 394 15.39 -13.39 5.14
CA LYS A 394 14.29 -14.21 5.67
C LYS A 394 13.14 -14.32 4.67
N ILE A 395 12.85 -13.22 3.91
CA ILE A 395 11.92 -13.25 2.79
C ILE A 395 12.41 -14.23 1.71
N PHE A 396 13.68 -14.14 1.33
CA PHE A 396 14.24 -15.00 0.28
C PHE A 396 14.31 -16.46 0.68
N GLU A 397 14.64 -16.76 1.95
CA GLU A 397 14.57 -18.12 2.50
C GLU A 397 13.15 -18.68 2.43
N PHE A 398 12.17 -17.88 2.82
CA PHE A 398 10.77 -18.29 2.79
C PHE A 398 10.24 -18.52 1.36
N LEU A 399 10.73 -17.75 0.38
CA LEU A 399 10.32 -17.85 -1.02
C LEU A 399 10.96 -19.05 -1.77
N GLN A 400 12.00 -19.67 -1.24
CA GLN A 400 12.57 -20.91 -1.77
C GLN A 400 11.59 -22.07 -1.59
#